data_958607318ab467f638776f4ef49fa43a
#
_entry.id   958607318ab467f638776f4ef49fa43a
#
_cell.length_a   1.000
_cell.length_b   1.000
_cell.length_c   1.000
_cell.angle_alpha   90.00
_cell.angle_beta   90.00
_cell.angle_gamma   90.00
#
_symmetry.space_group_name_H-M   'P 1'
#
loop_
_entity.id
_entity.type
_entity.pdbx_description
1 polymer ?
#
loop_
_entity_poly.entity_id
_entity_poly.type
_entity_poly.pdbx_seq_one_letter_code
_entity_poly.pdbx_strand_id
1 'polypeptide(L)'
;MLSVHTSPLHQPGTGDAGGMNVYIVELARRLAAIDIEVEIFTRATTGALPPTVELAPGVLVRHVDAGPYEGLAKEDLPAQLCAFTHGVMQVWAGHRPGHYDLVHSHYWLSGHVGWLAAQRWGTPLVHAMHTMAKVKNAALAAGDTPEPAARVIGETQIVRAADRLIANTAEEAGELVRHYEAEPHKVAVVHPGVNLDRFRPAPPHQHLAASALDVYRETSPETSPEAVAASRAAARERLGLPQHALVPLFAGRIQPLKAPDVVLRAVAHLLTEHPSLRDRVVLPVVGGPSGSGLAKPEGLQKLAARLGIADLVQFRPPVGQERLADWYRAASVLVMPSYSESFGLVAAEAQACGTPVIAAAVGGLPVAVRDGVSGFLVDGHDPADYARMLHRFVTAPDLAARMGASAARHAQSFGWDAAAAATADVYGAALHERRGRLRSTHG
;
A
#
# COMPACT_ATOMS: atom_id res chain seq x y z
N MET A 1 7.51 -7.73 -15.30
CA MET A 1 6.79 -6.61 -14.66
C MET A 1 7.48 -5.28 -14.95
N LEU A 2 6.74 -4.16 -14.89
CA LEU A 2 7.29 -2.82 -15.15
C LEU A 2 6.93 -1.87 -13.99
N SER A 3 7.94 -1.19 -13.42
CA SER A 3 7.82 -0.20 -12.35
C SER A 3 8.79 0.97 -12.61
N VAL A 4 8.40 1.90 -13.48
CA VAL A 4 9.29 2.96 -14.00
C VAL A 4 9.66 3.99 -12.92
N HIS A 5 8.67 4.55 -12.20
CA HIS A 5 8.85 5.74 -11.37
C HIS A 5 9.37 5.46 -9.96
N THR A 6 9.33 4.21 -9.51
CA THR A 6 9.83 3.81 -8.19
C THR A 6 10.39 2.39 -8.25
N SER A 7 11.57 2.19 -7.70
CA SER A 7 12.20 0.87 -7.64
C SER A 7 11.54 0.01 -6.55
N PRO A 8 11.24 -1.27 -6.83
CA PRO A 8 10.75 -2.21 -5.80
C PRO A 8 11.76 -2.42 -4.66
N LEU A 9 13.04 -2.07 -4.87
CA LEU A 9 14.09 -2.18 -3.86
C LEU A 9 14.13 -0.99 -2.89
N HIS A 10 13.40 0.10 -3.18
CA HIS A 10 13.36 1.26 -2.28
C HIS A 10 12.52 0.95 -1.03
N GLN A 11 12.96 1.47 0.11
CA GLN A 11 12.22 1.33 1.36
C GLN A 11 10.87 2.05 1.26
N PRO A 12 9.73 1.35 1.51
CA PRO A 12 8.42 1.98 1.56
C PRO A 12 8.37 3.12 2.60
N GLY A 13 7.66 4.21 2.24
CA GLY A 13 7.57 5.40 3.08
C GLY A 13 8.64 6.46 2.79
N THR A 14 9.58 6.21 1.86
CA THR A 14 10.59 7.16 1.42
C THR A 14 10.30 7.65 0.00
N GLY A 15 10.32 8.96 -0.23
CA GLY A 15 10.02 9.55 -1.55
C GLY A 15 8.71 9.04 -2.12
N ASP A 16 8.73 8.50 -3.35
CA ASP A 16 7.56 7.92 -4.01
C ASP A 16 7.33 6.44 -3.67
N ALA A 17 8.25 5.80 -2.95
CA ALA A 17 8.09 4.41 -2.55
C ALA A 17 7.00 4.25 -1.49
N GLY A 18 6.04 3.37 -1.75
CA GLY A 18 4.87 3.17 -0.89
C GLY A 18 4.21 1.82 -1.09
N GLY A 19 2.89 1.77 -0.97
CA GLY A 19 2.11 0.54 -1.11
C GLY A 19 2.32 -0.20 -2.43
N MET A 20 2.54 0.52 -3.54
CA MET A 20 2.84 -0.12 -4.84
C MET A 20 4.16 -0.91 -4.81
N ASN A 21 5.20 -0.41 -4.12
CA ASN A 21 6.46 -1.14 -3.98
C ASN A 21 6.26 -2.44 -3.20
N VAL A 22 5.51 -2.37 -2.08
CA VAL A 22 5.14 -3.56 -1.30
C VAL A 22 4.34 -4.54 -2.17
N TYR A 23 3.35 -4.04 -2.91
CA TYR A 23 2.53 -4.85 -3.81
C TYR A 23 3.38 -5.60 -4.84
N ILE A 24 4.28 -4.92 -5.54
CA ILE A 24 5.12 -5.52 -6.59
C ILE A 24 6.06 -6.58 -6.00
N VAL A 25 6.71 -6.28 -4.88
CA VAL A 25 7.66 -7.20 -4.23
C VAL A 25 6.95 -8.46 -3.73
N GLU A 26 5.88 -8.30 -2.98
CA GLU A 26 5.18 -9.44 -2.38
C GLU A 26 4.48 -10.29 -3.46
N LEU A 27 3.84 -9.66 -4.45
CA LEU A 27 3.23 -10.37 -5.57
C LEU A 27 4.28 -11.14 -6.38
N ALA A 28 5.41 -10.52 -6.74
CA ALA A 28 6.46 -11.16 -7.53
C ALA A 28 7.02 -12.40 -6.82
N ARG A 29 7.28 -12.30 -5.50
CA ARG A 29 7.75 -13.43 -4.69
C ARG A 29 6.75 -14.58 -4.66
N ARG A 30 5.45 -14.29 -4.53
CA ARG A 30 4.41 -15.32 -4.49
C ARG A 30 4.16 -15.95 -5.86
N LEU A 31 4.28 -15.18 -6.93
CA LEU A 31 4.22 -15.72 -8.29
C LEU A 31 5.40 -16.66 -8.56
N ALA A 32 6.60 -16.30 -8.14
CA ALA A 32 7.77 -17.17 -8.26
C ALA A 32 7.60 -18.46 -7.43
N ALA A 33 6.96 -18.40 -6.28
CA ALA A 33 6.66 -19.59 -5.45
C ALA A 33 5.66 -20.57 -6.11
N ILE A 34 4.96 -20.16 -7.16
CA ILE A 34 4.08 -21.00 -8.00
C ILE A 34 4.60 -21.15 -9.43
N ASP A 35 5.92 -21.15 -9.57
CA ASP A 35 6.66 -21.40 -10.83
C ASP A 35 6.41 -20.36 -11.94
N ILE A 36 6.09 -19.12 -11.59
CA ILE A 36 6.02 -18.00 -12.54
C ILE A 36 7.23 -17.11 -12.33
N GLU A 37 8.26 -17.24 -13.18
CA GLU A 37 9.45 -16.41 -13.14
C GLU A 37 9.11 -14.94 -13.43
N VAL A 38 9.70 -14.01 -12.67
CA VAL A 38 9.40 -12.59 -12.76
C VAL A 38 10.67 -11.76 -12.96
N GLU A 39 10.70 -10.98 -14.02
CA GLU A 39 11.68 -9.90 -14.19
C GLU A 39 10.98 -8.56 -14.01
N ILE A 40 11.51 -7.71 -13.12
CA ILE A 40 10.96 -6.39 -12.81
C ILE A 40 11.90 -5.33 -13.38
N PHE A 41 11.47 -4.60 -14.38
CA PHE A 41 12.23 -3.48 -14.93
C PHE A 41 11.90 -2.19 -14.18
N THR A 42 12.93 -1.50 -13.72
CA THR A 42 12.82 -0.21 -13.02
C THR A 42 13.93 0.74 -13.46
N ARG A 43 13.70 2.05 -13.33
CA ARG A 43 14.70 3.04 -13.71
C ARG A 43 15.87 3.04 -12.73
N ALA A 44 17.09 3.07 -13.25
CA ALA A 44 18.27 3.33 -12.45
C ALA A 44 18.25 4.79 -11.93
N THR A 45 18.48 4.95 -10.63
CA THR A 45 18.50 6.26 -9.94
C THR A 45 19.90 6.70 -9.56
N THR A 46 20.90 5.85 -9.77
CA THR A 46 22.33 6.15 -9.62
C THR A 46 23.12 5.22 -10.52
N GLY A 47 24.26 5.68 -11.02
CA GLY A 47 25.18 4.88 -11.85
C GLY A 47 25.91 3.76 -11.10
N ALA A 48 25.81 3.73 -9.76
CA ALA A 48 26.43 2.68 -8.93
C ALA A 48 25.54 1.43 -8.78
N LEU A 49 24.29 1.46 -9.26
CA LEU A 49 23.40 0.30 -9.18
C LEU A 49 23.86 -0.82 -10.11
N PRO A 50 23.87 -2.07 -9.64
CA PRO A 50 24.13 -3.20 -10.53
C PRO A 50 23.02 -3.32 -11.58
N PRO A 51 23.33 -3.75 -12.81
CA PRO A 51 22.31 -3.90 -13.86
C PRO A 51 21.18 -4.83 -13.48
N THR A 52 21.46 -5.84 -12.65
CA THR A 52 20.47 -6.84 -12.21
C THR A 52 20.70 -7.18 -10.74
N VAL A 53 19.60 -7.33 -10.00
CA VAL A 53 19.57 -7.77 -8.60
C VAL A 53 18.59 -8.92 -8.48
N GLU A 54 18.98 -10.03 -7.88
CA GLU A 54 18.07 -11.08 -7.47
C GLU A 54 17.35 -10.65 -6.20
N LEU A 55 16.03 -10.45 -6.28
CA LEU A 55 15.20 -10.07 -5.15
C LEU A 55 14.77 -11.28 -4.30
N ALA A 56 14.56 -12.40 -4.97
CA ALA A 56 14.23 -13.71 -4.41
C ALA A 56 14.47 -14.77 -5.50
N PRO A 57 14.53 -16.05 -5.16
CA PRO A 57 14.58 -17.13 -6.17
C PRO A 57 13.46 -16.96 -7.20
N GLY A 58 13.83 -16.89 -8.49
CA GLY A 58 12.89 -16.67 -9.59
C GLY A 58 12.40 -15.22 -9.77
N VAL A 59 12.94 -14.25 -9.02
CA VAL A 59 12.57 -12.82 -9.14
C VAL A 59 13.83 -11.97 -9.36
N LEU A 60 13.95 -11.39 -10.55
CA LEU A 60 15.05 -10.48 -10.91
C LEU A 60 14.54 -9.03 -11.02
N VAL A 61 15.32 -8.08 -10.51
CA VAL A 61 15.11 -6.63 -10.72
C VAL A 61 16.18 -6.15 -11.68
N ARG A 62 15.77 -5.55 -12.80
CA ARG A 62 16.65 -4.97 -13.80
C ARG A 62 16.62 -3.46 -13.75
N HIS A 63 17.76 -2.83 -13.58
CA HIS A 63 17.92 -1.40 -13.64
C HIS A 63 18.12 -0.96 -15.08
N VAL A 64 17.29 -0.02 -15.51
CA VAL A 64 17.33 0.54 -16.88
C VAL A 64 17.75 2.00 -16.80
N ASP A 65 18.76 2.36 -17.56
CA ASP A 65 19.24 3.72 -17.69
C ASP A 65 18.27 4.54 -18.56
N ALA A 66 17.67 5.57 -17.96
CA ALA A 66 16.74 6.45 -18.64
C ALA A 66 16.76 7.85 -18.01
N GLY A 67 17.35 8.78 -18.72
CA GLY A 67 17.57 10.16 -18.27
C GLY A 67 18.64 10.29 -17.18
N PRO A 68 18.76 11.45 -16.54
CA PRO A 68 19.72 11.68 -15.48
C PRO A 68 19.43 10.79 -14.26
N TYR A 69 20.47 10.32 -13.61
CA TYR A 69 20.32 9.47 -12.42
C TYR A 69 19.71 10.25 -11.25
N GLU A 70 20.17 11.47 -11.02
CA GLU A 70 19.76 12.32 -9.89
C GLU A 70 18.97 13.53 -10.35
N GLY A 71 18.18 14.12 -9.46
CA GLY A 71 17.50 15.40 -9.67
C GLY A 71 16.30 15.33 -10.62
N LEU A 72 15.92 14.17 -11.14
CA LEU A 72 14.76 14.03 -12.01
C LEU A 72 13.48 14.00 -11.17
N ALA A 73 12.63 15.01 -11.34
CA ALA A 73 11.33 15.05 -10.71
C ALA A 73 10.38 14.03 -11.35
N LYS A 74 9.38 13.60 -10.61
CA LYS A 74 8.38 12.63 -11.09
C LYS A 74 7.61 13.15 -12.31
N GLU A 75 7.38 14.45 -12.33
CA GLU A 75 6.70 15.17 -13.40
C GLU A 75 7.48 15.17 -14.73
N ASP A 76 8.81 14.98 -14.66
CA ASP A 76 9.70 14.93 -15.82
C ASP A 76 9.90 13.50 -16.37
N LEU A 77 9.46 12.49 -15.62
CA LEU A 77 9.59 11.09 -16.03
C LEU A 77 8.90 10.76 -17.38
N PRO A 78 7.76 11.38 -17.77
CA PRO A 78 7.17 11.12 -19.08
C PRO A 78 8.13 11.34 -20.24
N ALA A 79 9.03 12.33 -20.14
CA ALA A 79 10.04 12.61 -21.16
C ALA A 79 11.12 11.52 -21.28
N GLN A 80 11.25 10.64 -20.29
CA GLN A 80 12.26 9.57 -20.25
C GLN A 80 11.70 8.20 -20.69
N LEU A 81 10.40 8.10 -20.99
CA LEU A 81 9.78 6.81 -21.31
C LEU A 81 10.32 6.17 -22.58
N CYS A 82 10.72 6.97 -23.58
CA CYS A 82 11.35 6.46 -24.81
C CYS A 82 12.69 5.80 -24.50
N ALA A 83 13.55 6.46 -23.69
CA ALA A 83 14.84 5.92 -23.29
C ALA A 83 14.65 4.65 -22.44
N PHE A 84 13.71 4.66 -21.51
CA PHE A 84 13.39 3.49 -20.69
C PHE A 84 12.89 2.33 -21.57
N THR A 85 11.97 2.59 -22.49
CA THR A 85 11.46 1.56 -23.42
C THR A 85 12.61 0.98 -24.25
N HIS A 86 13.52 1.83 -24.74
CA HIS A 86 14.69 1.35 -25.48
C HIS A 86 15.54 0.37 -24.66
N GLY A 87 15.84 0.69 -23.39
CA GLY A 87 16.59 -0.20 -22.51
C GLY A 87 15.88 -1.52 -22.25
N VAL A 88 14.55 -1.50 -22.05
CA VAL A 88 13.75 -2.73 -21.95
C VAL A 88 13.85 -3.57 -23.22
N MET A 89 13.78 -2.93 -24.39
CA MET A 89 13.93 -3.63 -25.68
C MET A 89 15.34 -4.19 -25.91
N GLN A 90 16.38 -3.51 -25.44
CA GLN A 90 17.76 -4.03 -25.51
C GLN A 90 17.92 -5.31 -24.69
N VAL A 91 17.37 -5.35 -23.47
CA VAL A 91 17.38 -6.57 -22.66
C VAL A 91 16.65 -7.70 -23.38
N TRP A 92 15.44 -7.43 -23.88
CA TRP A 92 14.66 -8.42 -24.61
C TRP A 92 15.40 -8.95 -25.86
N ALA A 93 16.11 -8.10 -26.61
CA ALA A 93 16.85 -8.50 -27.80
C ALA A 93 18.00 -9.48 -27.50
N GLY A 94 18.45 -9.55 -26.25
CA GLY A 94 19.42 -10.56 -25.79
C GLY A 94 18.83 -11.94 -25.53
N HIS A 95 17.49 -12.07 -25.56
CA HIS A 95 16.77 -13.32 -25.31
C HIS A 95 16.23 -13.94 -26.61
N ARG A 96 15.84 -15.22 -26.53
CA ARG A 96 15.15 -15.89 -27.63
C ARG A 96 13.74 -15.30 -27.83
N PRO A 97 13.21 -15.27 -29.05
CA PRO A 97 11.81 -14.92 -29.27
C PRO A 97 10.87 -15.75 -28.39
N GLY A 98 9.87 -15.11 -27.79
CA GLY A 98 8.93 -15.77 -26.88
C GLY A 98 9.48 -15.98 -25.45
N HIS A 99 10.55 -15.29 -25.05
CA HIS A 99 11.11 -15.37 -23.70
C HIS A 99 10.12 -14.87 -22.64
N TYR A 100 9.44 -13.77 -22.91
CA TYR A 100 8.37 -13.27 -22.02
C TYR A 100 7.00 -13.68 -22.55
N ASP A 101 6.19 -14.32 -21.70
CA ASP A 101 4.83 -14.75 -22.03
C ASP A 101 3.84 -13.60 -21.96
N LEU A 102 4.04 -12.67 -21.02
CA LEU A 102 3.17 -11.51 -20.84
C LEU A 102 3.91 -10.32 -20.22
N VAL A 103 3.31 -9.15 -20.32
CA VAL A 103 3.75 -7.93 -19.64
C VAL A 103 2.71 -7.55 -18.57
N HIS A 104 3.17 -7.34 -17.30
CA HIS A 104 2.37 -6.75 -16.25
C HIS A 104 2.96 -5.40 -15.85
N SER A 105 2.23 -4.32 -16.07
CA SER A 105 2.68 -2.95 -15.81
C SER A 105 1.93 -2.33 -14.63
N HIS A 106 2.66 -1.55 -13.83
CA HIS A 106 2.14 -0.92 -12.61
C HIS A 106 2.27 0.60 -12.72
N TYR A 107 1.14 1.30 -12.58
CA TYR A 107 1.02 2.74 -12.73
C TYR A 107 1.16 3.21 -14.19
N TRP A 108 0.56 4.36 -14.51
CA TRP A 108 0.40 4.83 -15.89
C TRP A 108 1.69 4.98 -16.69
N LEU A 109 2.80 5.44 -16.06
CA LEU A 109 4.09 5.56 -16.76
C LEU A 109 4.59 4.18 -17.25
N SER A 110 4.47 3.19 -16.41
CA SER A 110 4.82 1.81 -16.76
C SER A 110 3.85 1.21 -17.78
N GLY A 111 2.60 1.66 -17.75
CA GLY A 111 1.57 1.25 -18.71
C GLY A 111 1.93 1.60 -20.15
N HIS A 112 2.46 2.80 -20.41
CA HIS A 112 2.93 3.19 -21.74
C HIS A 112 4.07 2.33 -22.25
N VAL A 113 5.08 2.08 -21.41
CA VAL A 113 6.19 1.18 -21.74
C VAL A 113 5.68 -0.24 -21.99
N GLY A 114 4.79 -0.71 -21.10
CA GLY A 114 4.16 -2.03 -21.20
C GLY A 114 3.37 -2.23 -22.48
N TRP A 115 2.62 -1.24 -22.89
CA TRP A 115 1.90 -1.25 -24.16
C TRP A 115 2.83 -1.43 -25.36
N LEU A 116 3.89 -0.63 -25.45
CA LEU A 116 4.87 -0.73 -26.53
C LEU A 116 5.61 -2.08 -26.50
N ALA A 117 6.01 -2.54 -25.32
CA ALA A 117 6.68 -3.83 -25.16
C ALA A 117 5.76 -5.00 -25.55
N ALA A 118 4.54 -5.03 -25.08
CA ALA A 118 3.56 -6.07 -25.40
C ALA A 118 3.25 -6.14 -26.90
N GLN A 119 3.10 -4.99 -27.56
CA GLN A 119 2.92 -4.93 -29.01
C GLN A 119 4.13 -5.49 -29.77
N ARG A 120 5.34 -5.10 -29.38
CA ARG A 120 6.58 -5.54 -30.03
C ARG A 120 6.84 -7.03 -29.83
N TRP A 121 6.53 -7.56 -28.65
CA TRP A 121 6.78 -8.97 -28.31
C TRP A 121 5.64 -9.90 -28.73
N GLY A 122 4.49 -9.36 -29.10
CA GLY A 122 3.31 -10.14 -29.44
C GLY A 122 2.64 -10.78 -28.22
N THR A 123 2.91 -10.26 -27.01
CA THR A 123 2.39 -10.78 -25.74
C THR A 123 1.20 -9.96 -25.23
N PRO A 124 0.35 -10.50 -24.34
CA PRO A 124 -0.70 -9.70 -23.70
C PRO A 124 -0.14 -8.70 -22.71
N LEU A 125 -0.86 -7.58 -22.54
CA LEU A 125 -0.65 -6.57 -21.52
C LEU A 125 -1.68 -6.71 -20.40
N VAL A 126 -1.21 -6.99 -19.18
CA VAL A 126 -1.97 -6.83 -17.94
C VAL A 126 -1.54 -5.53 -17.28
N HIS A 127 -2.48 -4.72 -16.78
CA HIS A 127 -2.17 -3.44 -16.16
C HIS A 127 -2.89 -3.24 -14.83
N ALA A 128 -2.18 -2.71 -13.83
CA ALA A 128 -2.73 -2.26 -12.56
C ALA A 128 -2.46 -0.76 -12.37
N MET A 129 -3.54 0.00 -12.15
CA MET A 129 -3.46 1.47 -12.07
C MET A 129 -2.80 1.96 -10.78
N HIS A 130 -3.04 1.30 -9.65
CA HIS A 130 -2.68 1.68 -8.28
C HIS A 130 -3.26 3.00 -7.80
N THR A 131 -3.37 3.99 -8.66
CA THR A 131 -4.08 5.26 -8.44
C THR A 131 -4.54 5.81 -9.79
N MET A 132 -5.67 6.48 -9.80
CA MET A 132 -6.28 7.04 -11.00
C MET A 132 -6.42 8.56 -10.88
N ALA A 133 -5.98 9.30 -11.92
CA ALA A 133 -6.00 10.76 -11.92
C ALA A 133 -7.42 11.33 -11.80
N LYS A 134 -8.38 10.79 -12.54
CA LYS A 134 -9.78 11.27 -12.48
C LYS A 134 -10.38 11.11 -11.08
N VAL A 135 -10.09 9.99 -10.42
CA VAL A 135 -10.56 9.72 -9.05
C VAL A 135 -9.90 10.67 -8.04
N LYS A 136 -8.58 10.83 -8.13
CA LYS A 136 -7.85 11.79 -7.28
C LYS A 136 -8.33 13.23 -7.47
N ASN A 137 -8.56 13.64 -8.71
CA ASN A 137 -9.03 14.98 -9.02
C ASN A 137 -10.45 15.25 -8.53
N ALA A 138 -11.29 14.23 -8.40
CA ALA A 138 -12.60 14.34 -7.80
C ALA A 138 -12.58 14.42 -6.26
N ALA A 139 -11.50 13.98 -5.61
CA ALA A 139 -11.34 13.90 -4.16
C ALA A 139 -10.10 14.67 -3.66
N LEU A 140 -9.86 15.88 -4.20
CA LEU A 140 -8.72 16.70 -3.81
C LEU A 140 -8.80 17.13 -2.34
N ALA A 141 -7.70 16.92 -1.61
CA ALA A 141 -7.53 17.49 -0.28
C ALA A 141 -7.29 19.01 -0.34
N ALA A 142 -7.59 19.72 0.74
CA ALA A 142 -7.27 21.14 0.83
C ALA A 142 -5.77 21.39 0.66
N GLY A 143 -5.39 22.21 -0.33
CA GLY A 143 -4.00 22.51 -0.67
C GLY A 143 -3.32 21.48 -1.59
N ASP A 144 -4.05 20.48 -2.07
CA ASP A 144 -3.56 19.56 -3.10
C ASP A 144 -3.73 20.14 -4.51
N THR A 145 -2.94 19.67 -5.46
CA THR A 145 -3.00 20.09 -6.87
C THR A 145 -3.58 18.98 -7.74
N PRO A 146 -4.42 19.31 -8.74
CA PRO A 146 -4.95 18.32 -9.66
C PRO A 146 -3.82 17.60 -10.42
N GLU A 147 -4.03 16.32 -10.67
CA GLU A 147 -3.17 15.56 -11.57
C GLU A 147 -3.24 16.13 -12.99
N PRO A 148 -2.11 16.18 -13.73
CA PRO A 148 -2.06 16.84 -15.02
C PRO A 148 -2.90 16.13 -16.09
N ALA A 149 -3.42 16.90 -17.06
CA ALA A 149 -4.22 16.38 -18.17
C ALA A 149 -3.48 15.28 -18.97
N ALA A 150 -2.16 15.42 -19.14
CA ALA A 150 -1.34 14.41 -19.81
C ALA A 150 -1.44 13.03 -19.14
N ARG A 151 -1.53 12.99 -17.78
CA ARG A 151 -1.74 11.76 -17.06
C ARG A 151 -3.13 11.17 -17.32
N VAL A 152 -4.17 11.99 -17.31
CA VAL A 152 -5.55 11.54 -17.61
C VAL A 152 -5.65 10.94 -19.01
N ILE A 153 -5.01 11.58 -20.00
CA ILE A 153 -4.96 11.09 -21.38
C ILE A 153 -4.21 9.75 -21.42
N GLY A 154 -3.03 9.69 -20.80
CA GLY A 154 -2.20 8.50 -20.76
C GLY A 154 -2.90 7.31 -20.11
N GLU A 155 -3.54 7.50 -18.96
CA GLU A 155 -4.34 6.47 -18.28
C GLU A 155 -5.46 5.94 -19.19
N THR A 156 -6.18 6.85 -19.89
CA THR A 156 -7.25 6.47 -20.82
C THR A 156 -6.72 5.63 -22.00
N GLN A 157 -5.56 5.96 -22.53
CA GLN A 157 -4.93 5.19 -23.59
C GLN A 157 -4.53 3.80 -23.15
N ILE A 158 -3.96 3.67 -21.94
CA ILE A 158 -3.54 2.39 -21.38
C ILE A 158 -4.74 1.48 -21.09
N VAL A 159 -5.82 2.02 -20.54
CA VAL A 159 -7.05 1.28 -20.28
C VAL A 159 -7.60 0.66 -21.57
N ARG A 160 -7.57 1.41 -22.68
CA ARG A 160 -8.00 0.89 -24.00
C ARG A 160 -7.04 -0.17 -24.56
N ALA A 161 -5.74 0.01 -24.34
CA ALA A 161 -4.69 -0.85 -24.90
C ALA A 161 -4.49 -2.16 -24.14
N ALA A 162 -4.81 -2.20 -22.84
CA ALA A 162 -4.62 -3.37 -22.00
C ALA A 162 -5.55 -4.52 -22.41
N ASP A 163 -5.02 -5.75 -22.41
CA ASP A 163 -5.81 -6.97 -22.59
C ASP A 163 -6.58 -7.31 -21.31
N ARG A 164 -5.99 -7.02 -20.13
CA ARG A 164 -6.62 -7.12 -18.82
C ARG A 164 -6.21 -5.98 -17.91
N LEU A 165 -7.14 -5.58 -17.05
CA LEU A 165 -6.95 -4.60 -15.99
C LEU A 165 -7.17 -5.29 -14.64
N ILE A 166 -6.27 -5.07 -13.70
CA ILE A 166 -6.42 -5.52 -12.31
C ILE A 166 -6.83 -4.32 -11.47
N ALA A 167 -7.99 -4.41 -10.84
CA ALA A 167 -8.50 -3.49 -9.84
C ALA A 167 -8.37 -4.11 -8.44
N ASN A 168 -8.01 -3.32 -7.44
CA ASN A 168 -7.84 -3.79 -6.07
C ASN A 168 -9.18 -4.06 -5.37
N THR A 169 -10.26 -3.42 -5.84
CA THR A 169 -11.61 -3.54 -5.28
C THR A 169 -12.67 -3.45 -6.36
N ALA A 170 -13.89 -3.86 -6.04
CA ALA A 170 -15.05 -3.69 -6.92
C ALA A 170 -15.35 -2.21 -7.19
N GLU A 171 -15.08 -1.32 -6.20
CA GLU A 171 -15.23 0.13 -6.40
C GLU A 171 -14.22 0.64 -7.44
N GLU A 172 -12.94 0.28 -7.32
CA GLU A 172 -11.92 0.64 -8.32
C GLU A 172 -12.26 0.09 -9.72
N ALA A 173 -12.80 -1.14 -9.80
CA ALA A 173 -13.29 -1.71 -11.04
C ALA A 173 -14.44 -0.87 -11.63
N GLY A 174 -15.39 -0.46 -10.80
CA GLY A 174 -16.46 0.46 -11.19
C GLY A 174 -15.95 1.82 -11.66
N GLU A 175 -14.93 2.37 -11.02
CA GLU A 175 -14.28 3.63 -11.42
C GLU A 175 -13.58 3.53 -12.77
N LEU A 176 -12.90 2.41 -13.05
CA LEU A 176 -12.31 2.13 -14.36
C LEU A 176 -13.39 2.14 -15.48
N VAL A 177 -14.52 1.51 -15.22
CA VAL A 177 -15.64 1.49 -16.17
C VAL A 177 -16.27 2.87 -16.31
N ARG A 178 -16.61 3.55 -15.20
CA ARG A 178 -17.33 4.84 -15.23
C ARG A 178 -16.48 5.99 -15.77
N HIS A 179 -15.21 6.05 -15.39
CA HIS A 179 -14.35 7.20 -15.68
C HIS A 179 -13.43 7.00 -16.88
N TYR A 180 -13.02 5.77 -17.16
CA TYR A 180 -12.07 5.47 -18.23
C TYR A 180 -12.65 4.63 -19.37
N GLU A 181 -13.97 4.33 -19.31
CA GLU A 181 -14.66 3.55 -20.33
C GLU A 181 -14.05 2.13 -20.51
N ALA A 182 -13.51 1.58 -19.42
CA ALA A 182 -12.97 0.21 -19.46
C ALA A 182 -14.09 -0.78 -19.82
N GLU A 183 -13.77 -1.72 -20.70
CA GLU A 183 -14.68 -2.82 -21.01
C GLU A 183 -14.80 -3.74 -19.78
N PRO A 184 -16.00 -3.96 -19.22
CA PRO A 184 -16.16 -4.69 -17.95
C PRO A 184 -15.51 -6.08 -17.93
N HIS A 185 -15.52 -6.79 -19.08
CA HIS A 185 -14.94 -8.12 -19.20
C HIS A 185 -13.40 -8.14 -19.13
N LYS A 186 -12.75 -7.00 -19.33
CA LYS A 186 -11.29 -6.85 -19.17
C LYS A 186 -10.87 -6.58 -17.74
N VAL A 187 -11.79 -6.16 -16.86
CA VAL A 187 -11.48 -5.76 -15.49
C VAL A 187 -11.67 -6.94 -14.55
N ALA A 188 -10.60 -7.34 -13.88
CA ALA A 188 -10.60 -8.34 -12.84
C ALA A 188 -10.36 -7.69 -11.47
N VAL A 189 -11.13 -8.10 -10.46
CA VAL A 189 -10.91 -7.65 -9.07
C VAL A 189 -9.99 -8.64 -8.39
N VAL A 190 -8.82 -8.17 -7.97
CA VAL A 190 -7.84 -8.94 -7.21
C VAL A 190 -7.41 -8.11 -6.00
N HIS A 191 -7.86 -8.50 -4.82
CA HIS A 191 -7.46 -7.81 -3.60
C HIS A 191 -5.97 -8.02 -3.34
N PRO A 192 -5.21 -6.95 -3.00
CA PRO A 192 -3.84 -7.09 -2.54
C PRO A 192 -3.78 -7.83 -1.21
N GLY A 193 -2.63 -8.40 -0.92
CA GLY A 193 -2.42 -9.18 0.29
C GLY A 193 -1.71 -8.43 1.42
N VAL A 194 -1.60 -9.13 2.55
CA VAL A 194 -0.74 -8.78 3.67
C VAL A 194 0.24 -9.91 3.91
N ASN A 195 1.46 -9.60 4.28
CA ASN A 195 2.43 -10.61 4.72
C ASN A 195 2.09 -11.04 6.15
N LEU A 196 1.30 -12.11 6.25
CA LEU A 196 0.76 -12.61 7.51
C LEU A 196 1.84 -13.29 8.41
N ASP A 197 3.00 -13.63 7.86
CA ASP A 197 4.14 -14.11 8.66
C ASP A 197 4.78 -12.97 9.45
N ARG A 198 4.82 -11.78 8.87
CA ARG A 198 5.39 -10.57 9.47
C ARG A 198 4.37 -9.81 10.29
N PHE A 199 3.23 -9.51 9.70
CA PHE A 199 2.14 -8.75 10.31
C PHE A 199 1.17 -9.71 10.99
N ARG A 200 1.38 -9.91 12.29
CA ARG A 200 0.55 -10.74 13.16
C ARG A 200 0.76 -10.33 14.60
N PRO A 201 -0.12 -10.67 15.53
CA PRO A 201 0.18 -10.56 16.95
C PRO A 201 1.45 -11.37 17.27
N ALA A 202 2.40 -10.76 17.95
CA ALA A 202 3.64 -11.45 18.32
C ALA A 202 3.49 -12.13 19.68
N PRO A 203 4.04 -13.34 19.87
CA PRO A 203 4.06 -13.97 21.20
C PRO A 203 4.86 -13.09 22.17
N PRO A 204 4.53 -13.13 23.47
CA PRO A 204 5.19 -12.31 24.49
C PRO A 204 6.68 -12.64 24.68
N HIS A 205 7.14 -13.79 24.21
CA HIS A 205 8.53 -14.25 24.35
C HIS A 205 9.22 -14.40 22.97
N GLN A 206 10.05 -13.43 22.61
CA GLN A 206 10.85 -13.46 21.37
C GLN A 206 12.07 -14.40 21.39
N HIS A 207 12.29 -15.17 22.47
CA HIS A 207 13.43 -16.09 22.65
C HIS A 207 13.07 -17.56 22.52
N LEU A 208 11.87 -17.88 22.02
CA LEU A 208 11.54 -19.27 21.74
C LEU A 208 12.31 -19.73 20.48
N ALA A 209 12.93 -20.91 20.56
CA ALA A 209 13.52 -21.58 19.41
C ALA A 209 12.45 -21.78 18.30
N ALA A 210 12.85 -21.84 17.04
CA ALA A 210 11.92 -21.99 15.91
C ALA A 210 10.91 -23.14 16.10
N SER A 211 11.36 -24.27 16.66
CA SER A 211 10.51 -25.42 17.01
C SER A 211 9.44 -25.11 18.07
N ALA A 212 9.74 -24.23 19.02
CA ALA A 212 8.76 -23.80 20.03
C ALA A 212 7.77 -22.77 19.49
N LEU A 213 8.17 -21.99 18.47
CA LEU A 213 7.28 -21.10 17.73
C LEU A 213 6.25 -21.88 16.89
N ASP A 214 6.65 -23.00 16.31
CA ASP A 214 5.73 -23.85 15.54
C ASP A 214 4.69 -24.51 16.46
N VAL A 215 5.10 -25.00 17.62
CA VAL A 215 4.18 -25.53 18.65
C VAL A 215 3.25 -24.43 19.17
N TYR A 216 3.75 -23.21 19.38
CA TYR A 216 2.91 -22.06 19.78
C TYR A 216 1.89 -21.69 18.70
N ARG A 217 2.27 -21.75 17.42
CA ARG A 217 1.37 -21.54 16.28
C ARG A 217 0.23 -22.55 16.23
N GLU A 218 0.50 -23.81 16.54
CA GLU A 218 -0.51 -24.88 16.52
C GLU A 218 -1.46 -24.86 17.74
N THR A 219 -1.00 -24.34 18.90
CA THR A 219 -1.74 -24.47 20.16
C THR A 219 -2.36 -23.20 20.71
N SER A 220 -1.89 -22.02 20.26
CA SER A 220 -2.39 -20.73 20.77
C SER A 220 -3.32 -20.05 19.76
N PRO A 221 -4.53 -19.63 20.16
CA PRO A 221 -5.37 -18.79 19.33
C PRO A 221 -4.73 -17.40 19.23
N GLU A 222 -3.79 -17.23 18.29
CA GLU A 222 -3.04 -15.96 18.06
C GLU A 222 -3.98 -14.74 17.89
N THR A 223 -5.24 -15.00 17.61
CA THR A 223 -6.29 -14.00 17.41
C THR A 223 -7.21 -13.84 18.61
N SER A 224 -6.85 -14.34 19.81
CA SER A 224 -7.64 -14.06 21.01
C SER A 224 -7.41 -12.63 21.52
N PRO A 225 -8.39 -12.00 22.20
CA PRO A 225 -8.20 -10.69 22.81
C PRO A 225 -7.01 -10.62 23.78
N GLU A 226 -6.76 -11.71 24.52
CA GLU A 226 -5.66 -11.81 25.48
C GLU A 226 -4.30 -11.85 24.78
N ALA A 227 -4.18 -12.61 23.68
CA ALA A 227 -2.97 -12.68 22.87
C ALA A 227 -2.65 -11.31 22.23
N VAL A 228 -3.68 -10.62 21.71
CA VAL A 228 -3.54 -9.28 21.17
C VAL A 228 -3.12 -8.27 22.25
N ALA A 229 -3.69 -8.34 23.46
CA ALA A 229 -3.31 -7.47 24.57
C ALA A 229 -1.87 -7.70 25.01
N ALA A 230 -1.44 -8.96 25.13
CA ALA A 230 -0.07 -9.33 25.46
C ALA A 230 0.93 -8.87 24.40
N SER A 231 0.60 -9.07 23.11
CA SER A 231 1.39 -8.59 21.98
C SER A 231 1.57 -7.07 22.01
N ARG A 232 0.50 -6.33 22.31
CA ARG A 232 0.51 -4.87 22.46
C ARG A 232 1.42 -4.42 23.59
N ALA A 233 1.30 -5.05 24.76
CA ALA A 233 2.12 -4.73 25.93
C ALA A 233 3.62 -4.93 25.63
N ALA A 234 3.99 -6.06 25.04
CA ALA A 234 5.37 -6.34 24.65
C ALA A 234 5.90 -5.35 23.58
N ALA A 235 5.09 -4.97 22.60
CA ALA A 235 5.49 -3.99 21.60
C ALA A 235 5.66 -2.59 22.20
N ARG A 236 4.82 -2.18 23.14
CA ARG A 236 4.98 -0.92 23.90
C ARG A 236 6.27 -0.87 24.69
N GLU A 237 6.62 -1.96 25.34
CA GLU A 237 7.89 -2.06 26.07
C GLU A 237 9.08 -1.86 25.12
N ARG A 238 9.11 -2.57 23.95
CA ARG A 238 10.17 -2.41 22.97
C ARG A 238 10.27 -1.01 22.37
N LEU A 239 9.16 -0.29 22.30
CA LEU A 239 9.11 1.08 21.77
C LEU A 239 9.22 2.17 22.83
N GLY A 240 9.27 1.79 24.12
CA GLY A 240 9.32 2.74 25.25
C GLY A 240 8.01 3.54 25.39
N LEU A 241 6.86 2.94 25.05
CA LEU A 241 5.55 3.58 25.17
C LEU A 241 4.87 3.22 26.50
N PRO A 242 4.11 4.16 27.10
CA PRO A 242 3.37 3.87 28.32
C PRO A 242 2.33 2.76 28.13
N GLN A 243 2.26 1.82 29.07
CA GLN A 243 1.37 0.65 28.96
C GLN A 243 -0.13 0.99 28.93
N HIS A 244 -0.53 2.03 29.64
CA HIS A 244 -1.95 2.42 29.80
C HIS A 244 -2.35 3.64 28.93
N ALA A 245 -1.46 4.08 28.04
CA ALA A 245 -1.78 5.22 27.16
C ALA A 245 -2.75 4.81 26.03
N LEU A 246 -3.59 5.75 25.64
CA LEU A 246 -4.22 5.71 24.32
C LEU A 246 -3.14 6.08 23.29
N VAL A 247 -2.88 5.17 22.35
CA VAL A 247 -1.87 5.34 21.30
C VAL A 247 -2.58 5.29 19.94
N PRO A 248 -3.19 6.41 19.49
CA PRO A 248 -3.63 6.54 18.11
C PRO A 248 -2.39 6.65 17.21
N LEU A 249 -2.27 5.78 16.22
CA LEU A 249 -1.13 5.74 15.31
C LEU A 249 -1.53 6.31 13.94
N PHE A 250 -0.72 7.20 13.40
CA PHE A 250 -0.68 7.46 11.96
C PHE A 250 0.56 6.78 11.38
N ALA A 251 0.38 5.98 10.33
CA ALA A 251 1.48 5.36 9.60
C ALA A 251 1.28 5.55 8.09
N GLY A 252 2.31 6.08 7.41
CA GLY A 252 2.26 6.30 5.98
C GLY A 252 3.01 7.54 5.53
N ARG A 253 2.98 7.79 4.22
CA ARG A 253 3.58 8.99 3.64
C ARG A 253 2.88 10.26 4.16
N ILE A 254 3.66 11.24 4.57
CA ILE A 254 3.15 12.54 5.01
C ILE A 254 2.83 13.37 3.76
N GLN A 255 1.56 13.37 3.38
CA GLN A 255 1.03 14.10 2.22
C GLN A 255 -0.44 14.48 2.46
N PRO A 256 -0.97 15.56 1.84
CA PRO A 256 -2.35 16.02 2.07
C PRO A 256 -3.39 14.92 1.87
N LEU A 257 -3.23 14.11 0.83
CA LEU A 257 -4.14 13.00 0.50
C LEU A 257 -4.33 11.98 1.63
N LYS A 258 -3.33 11.83 2.53
CA LYS A 258 -3.39 10.93 3.69
C LYS A 258 -3.93 11.60 4.95
N ALA A 259 -4.11 12.90 4.90
CA ALA A 259 -4.72 13.74 5.95
C ALA A 259 -4.14 13.54 7.38
N PRO A 260 -2.82 13.53 7.59
CA PRO A 260 -2.25 13.43 8.92
C PRO A 260 -2.65 14.60 9.83
N ASP A 261 -3.01 15.75 9.27
CA ASP A 261 -3.51 16.92 9.99
C ASP A 261 -4.87 16.66 10.65
N VAL A 262 -5.73 15.86 10.03
CA VAL A 262 -7.02 15.44 10.63
C VAL A 262 -6.79 14.63 11.90
N VAL A 263 -5.76 13.76 11.91
CA VAL A 263 -5.41 12.98 13.12
C VAL A 263 -4.97 13.89 14.26
N LEU A 264 -4.11 14.88 13.98
CA LEU A 264 -3.67 15.85 14.99
C LEU A 264 -4.86 16.65 15.53
N ARG A 265 -5.74 17.13 14.67
CA ARG A 265 -6.94 17.87 15.03
C ARG A 265 -7.93 17.02 15.84
N ALA A 266 -8.09 15.73 15.49
CA ALA A 266 -8.96 14.82 16.22
C ALA A 266 -8.46 14.58 17.65
N VAL A 267 -7.15 14.41 17.83
CA VAL A 267 -6.56 14.29 19.18
C VAL A 267 -6.71 15.59 19.97
N ALA A 268 -6.47 16.74 19.34
CA ALA A 268 -6.69 18.04 20.00
C ALA A 268 -8.14 18.24 20.41
N HIS A 269 -9.09 17.87 19.55
CA HIS A 269 -10.54 17.94 19.84
C HIS A 269 -10.90 17.03 21.02
N LEU A 270 -10.43 15.78 21.01
CA LEU A 270 -10.61 14.84 22.12
C LEU A 270 -10.14 15.43 23.45
N LEU A 271 -8.97 16.08 23.46
CA LEU A 271 -8.40 16.67 24.67
C LEU A 271 -9.09 17.98 25.11
N THR A 272 -9.73 18.68 24.18
CA THR A 272 -10.57 19.84 24.50
C THR A 272 -11.85 19.41 25.21
N GLU A 273 -12.50 18.34 24.75
CA GLU A 273 -13.68 17.77 25.39
C GLU A 273 -13.36 17.02 26.69
N HIS A 274 -12.20 16.37 26.74
CA HIS A 274 -11.78 15.52 27.86
C HIS A 274 -10.34 15.84 28.33
N PRO A 275 -10.12 16.99 28.99
CA PRO A 275 -8.77 17.46 29.38
C PRO A 275 -8.03 16.48 30.30
N SER A 276 -8.73 15.68 31.10
CA SER A 276 -8.16 14.66 31.99
C SER A 276 -7.44 13.50 31.27
N LEU A 277 -7.61 13.39 29.96
CA LEU A 277 -6.96 12.37 29.15
C LEU A 277 -5.54 12.76 28.71
N ARG A 278 -5.12 14.02 28.91
CA ARG A 278 -3.88 14.55 28.35
C ARG A 278 -2.66 13.70 28.69
N ASP A 279 -2.50 13.34 29.96
CA ASP A 279 -1.36 12.52 30.41
C ASP A 279 -1.42 11.04 29.99
N ARG A 280 -2.49 10.66 29.30
CA ARG A 280 -2.78 9.30 28.85
C ARG A 280 -2.74 9.14 27.34
N VAL A 281 -2.37 10.17 26.59
CA VAL A 281 -2.35 10.12 25.12
C VAL A 281 -0.90 10.26 24.61
N VAL A 282 -0.51 9.38 23.70
CA VAL A 282 0.73 9.49 22.92
C VAL A 282 0.37 9.28 21.45
N LEU A 283 0.68 10.22 20.58
CA LEU A 283 0.38 10.17 19.15
C LEU A 283 1.64 9.96 18.31
N PRO A 284 2.01 8.72 17.96
CA PRO A 284 3.06 8.46 16.99
C PRO A 284 2.58 8.80 15.57
N VAL A 285 3.43 9.51 14.83
CA VAL A 285 3.29 9.79 13.40
C VAL A 285 4.51 9.19 12.72
N VAL A 286 4.35 8.01 12.10
CA VAL A 286 5.43 7.22 11.52
C VAL A 286 5.39 7.37 9.99
N GLY A 287 6.41 8.01 9.41
CA GLY A 287 6.49 8.18 7.96
C GLY A 287 7.38 9.33 7.53
N GLY A 288 7.58 9.45 6.23
CA GLY A 288 8.37 10.49 5.60
C GLY A 288 7.57 11.43 4.70
N PRO A 289 8.13 12.60 4.41
CA PRO A 289 7.53 13.53 3.46
C PRO A 289 7.50 12.92 2.05
N SER A 290 6.43 13.20 1.33
CA SER A 290 6.25 12.78 -0.07
C SER A 290 5.36 13.78 -0.79
N GLY A 291 5.74 14.15 -2.02
CA GLY A 291 4.99 15.08 -2.87
C GLY A 291 5.22 16.57 -2.56
N SER A 292 4.47 17.43 -3.25
CA SER A 292 4.47 18.89 -3.09
C SER A 292 3.41 19.32 -2.07
N GLY A 293 3.63 20.43 -1.38
CA GLY A 293 2.66 21.05 -0.47
C GLY A 293 2.98 20.86 1.01
N LEU A 294 2.00 20.48 1.85
CA LEU A 294 2.16 20.21 3.31
C LEU A 294 3.15 19.07 3.63
N ALA A 295 3.84 18.59 2.64
CA ALA A 295 4.78 17.49 2.64
C ALA A 295 6.02 17.70 3.52
N LYS A 296 6.17 18.87 4.18
CA LYS A 296 7.25 19.09 5.12
C LYS A 296 6.79 18.70 6.51
N PRO A 297 7.49 17.79 7.21
CA PRO A 297 7.20 17.43 8.60
C PRO A 297 7.04 18.66 9.51
N GLU A 298 7.75 19.74 9.20
CA GLU A 298 7.67 21.03 9.87
C GLU A 298 6.25 21.65 9.87
N GLY A 299 5.47 21.44 8.82
CA GLY A 299 4.08 21.91 8.75
C GLY A 299 3.18 21.24 9.80
N LEU A 300 3.34 19.93 9.97
CA LEU A 300 2.62 19.17 11.01
C LEU A 300 3.13 19.50 12.42
N GLN A 301 4.44 19.71 12.60
CA GLN A 301 5.00 20.14 13.89
C GLN A 301 4.44 21.51 14.30
N LYS A 302 4.41 22.47 13.37
CA LYS A 302 3.80 23.77 13.58
C LYS A 302 2.29 23.67 13.90
N LEU A 303 1.58 22.74 13.22
CA LEU A 303 0.17 22.49 13.53
C LEU A 303 0.00 21.91 14.93
N ALA A 304 0.79 20.90 15.32
CA ALA A 304 0.76 20.32 16.66
C ALA A 304 1.01 21.37 17.75
N ALA A 305 1.97 22.29 17.53
CA ALA A 305 2.23 23.41 18.43
C ALA A 305 1.03 24.37 18.54
N ARG A 306 0.42 24.76 17.42
CA ARG A 306 -0.78 25.61 17.43
C ARG A 306 -1.99 24.95 18.11
N LEU A 307 -2.11 23.63 18.01
CA LEU A 307 -3.16 22.86 18.67
C LEU A 307 -2.85 22.57 20.16
N GLY A 308 -1.68 22.95 20.66
CA GLY A 308 -1.27 22.73 22.05
C GLY A 308 -1.01 21.25 22.40
N ILE A 309 -0.66 20.41 21.42
CA ILE A 309 -0.41 18.97 21.60
C ILE A 309 0.99 18.53 21.18
N ALA A 310 1.93 19.46 20.95
CA ALA A 310 3.26 19.14 20.45
C ALA A 310 4.04 18.17 21.33
N ASP A 311 3.84 18.22 22.64
CA ASP A 311 4.43 17.33 23.64
C ASP A 311 3.92 15.88 23.57
N LEU A 312 2.75 15.67 22.98
CA LEU A 312 2.13 14.35 22.84
C LEU A 312 2.48 13.67 21.50
N VAL A 313 2.93 14.45 20.50
CA VAL A 313 3.16 13.93 19.16
C VAL A 313 4.61 13.45 19.00
N GLN A 314 4.77 12.20 18.58
CA GLN A 314 6.07 11.61 18.29
C GLN A 314 6.25 11.44 16.79
N PHE A 315 6.90 12.40 16.13
CA PHE A 315 7.28 12.25 14.72
C PHE A 315 8.44 11.27 14.58
N ARG A 316 8.23 10.22 13.79
CA ARG A 316 9.20 9.16 13.52
C ARG A 316 9.46 9.06 12.02
N PRO A 317 10.72 8.92 11.60
CA PRO A 317 11.03 8.70 10.18
C PRO A 317 10.43 7.40 9.68
N PRO A 318 10.40 7.16 8.35
CA PRO A 318 10.06 5.86 7.79
C PRO A 318 10.91 4.75 8.40
N VAL A 319 10.29 3.64 8.72
CA VAL A 319 10.95 2.47 9.32
C VAL A 319 10.78 1.24 8.42
N GLY A 320 11.68 0.26 8.56
CA GLY A 320 11.53 -1.03 7.91
C GLY A 320 10.28 -1.76 8.39
N GLN A 321 9.77 -2.68 7.57
CA GLN A 321 8.50 -3.38 7.81
C GLN A 321 8.45 -4.14 9.14
N GLU A 322 9.57 -4.70 9.62
CA GLU A 322 9.63 -5.37 10.94
C GLU A 322 9.36 -4.38 12.09
N ARG A 323 10.00 -3.19 12.03
CA ARG A 323 9.79 -2.15 13.03
C ARG A 323 8.40 -1.52 12.89
N LEU A 324 7.86 -1.46 11.68
CA LEU A 324 6.50 -0.98 11.42
C LEU A 324 5.46 -1.92 12.05
N ALA A 325 5.68 -3.23 11.98
CA ALA A 325 4.84 -4.21 12.65
C ALA A 325 4.80 -4.00 14.19
N ASP A 326 5.92 -3.61 14.80
CA ASP A 326 5.92 -3.25 16.22
C ASP A 326 5.10 -1.99 16.52
N TRP A 327 5.16 -0.96 15.64
CA TRP A 327 4.30 0.23 15.77
C TRP A 327 2.82 -0.13 15.65
N TYR A 328 2.46 -1.01 14.71
CA TYR A 328 1.08 -1.50 14.61
C TYR A 328 0.67 -2.23 15.88
N ARG A 329 1.45 -3.21 16.36
CA ARG A 329 1.14 -3.96 17.58
C ARG A 329 0.98 -3.06 18.81
N ALA A 330 1.82 -2.03 18.95
CA ALA A 330 1.83 -1.12 20.10
C ALA A 330 0.63 -0.15 20.13
N ALA A 331 0.04 0.14 18.96
CA ALA A 331 -1.05 1.07 18.84
C ALA A 331 -2.34 0.59 19.53
N SER A 332 -3.11 1.50 20.09
CA SER A 332 -4.49 1.24 20.52
C SER A 332 -5.40 1.13 19.31
N VAL A 333 -5.13 1.96 18.30
CA VAL A 333 -5.89 2.08 17.07
C VAL A 333 -5.04 2.77 15.99
N LEU A 334 -5.14 2.33 14.75
CA LEU A 334 -4.62 3.05 13.59
C LEU A 334 -5.67 4.06 13.11
N VAL A 335 -5.26 5.27 12.73
CA VAL A 335 -6.17 6.30 12.22
C VAL A 335 -5.79 6.65 10.77
N MET A 336 -6.71 6.44 9.84
CA MET A 336 -6.53 6.63 8.40
C MET A 336 -7.62 7.53 7.80
N PRO A 337 -7.53 8.86 7.97
CA PRO A 337 -8.53 9.79 7.43
C PRO A 337 -8.21 10.18 5.98
N SER A 338 -7.74 9.25 5.18
CA SER A 338 -7.32 9.50 3.79
C SER A 338 -8.47 10.00 2.92
N TYR A 339 -8.20 10.93 2.01
CA TYR A 339 -9.18 11.39 1.00
C TYR A 339 -9.35 10.37 -0.14
N SER A 340 -8.35 9.55 -0.39
CA SER A 340 -8.41 8.50 -1.40
C SER A 340 -7.47 7.35 -1.06
N GLU A 341 -7.97 6.12 -1.19
CA GLU A 341 -7.24 4.86 -1.02
C GLU A 341 -7.75 3.81 -1.99
N SER A 342 -6.85 3.19 -2.75
CA SER A 342 -7.26 2.11 -3.66
C SER A 342 -7.61 0.81 -2.93
N PHE A 343 -6.96 0.52 -1.78
CA PHE A 343 -7.30 -0.61 -0.92
C PHE A 343 -7.10 -0.30 0.56
N GLY A 344 -5.93 0.23 0.94
CA GLY A 344 -5.56 0.48 2.33
C GLY A 344 -4.68 -0.62 2.91
N LEU A 345 -3.55 -0.92 2.27
CA LEU A 345 -2.57 -1.91 2.77
C LEU A 345 -2.17 -1.66 4.22
N VAL A 346 -1.97 -0.40 4.60
CA VAL A 346 -1.63 0.01 5.97
C VAL A 346 -2.73 -0.40 6.96
N ALA A 347 -4.02 -0.28 6.58
CA ALA A 347 -5.13 -0.77 7.40
C ALA A 347 -5.09 -2.28 7.57
N ALA A 348 -4.87 -3.02 6.48
CA ALA A 348 -4.82 -4.47 6.49
C ALA A 348 -3.62 -4.99 7.29
N GLU A 349 -2.43 -4.37 7.17
CA GLU A 349 -1.23 -4.68 7.96
C GLU A 349 -1.44 -4.45 9.47
N ALA A 350 -2.04 -3.31 9.85
CA ALA A 350 -2.35 -3.01 11.23
C ALA A 350 -3.36 -4.01 11.82
N GLN A 351 -4.40 -4.33 11.07
CA GLN A 351 -5.40 -5.34 11.46
C GLN A 351 -4.77 -6.72 11.62
N ALA A 352 -3.89 -7.12 10.72
CA ALA A 352 -3.15 -8.38 10.83
C ALA A 352 -2.32 -8.43 12.12
N CYS A 353 -1.78 -7.29 12.59
CA CYS A 353 -1.08 -7.17 13.88
C CYS A 353 -2.02 -7.13 15.11
N GLY A 354 -3.33 -7.23 14.93
CA GLY A 354 -4.31 -7.14 16.02
C GLY A 354 -4.63 -5.70 16.44
N THR A 355 -4.49 -4.74 15.54
CA THR A 355 -4.79 -3.33 15.80
C THR A 355 -6.00 -2.89 14.99
N PRO A 356 -7.09 -2.45 15.66
CA PRO A 356 -8.27 -1.94 14.98
C PRO A 356 -7.96 -0.63 14.24
N VAL A 357 -8.82 -0.27 13.30
CA VAL A 357 -8.62 0.90 12.44
C VAL A 357 -9.81 1.86 12.53
N ILE A 358 -9.55 3.16 12.65
CA ILE A 358 -10.53 4.21 12.34
C ILE A 358 -10.16 4.76 10.97
N ALA A 359 -11.01 4.60 9.97
CA ALA A 359 -10.73 4.99 8.60
C ALA A 359 -11.85 5.84 8.00
N ALA A 360 -11.50 6.72 7.06
CA ALA A 360 -12.51 7.35 6.21
C ALA A 360 -13.20 6.29 5.35
N ALA A 361 -14.52 6.44 5.11
CA ALA A 361 -15.32 5.55 4.27
C ALA A 361 -15.09 5.86 2.77
N VAL A 362 -13.83 5.75 2.28
CA VAL A 362 -13.47 6.11 0.90
C VAL A 362 -12.72 4.99 0.18
N GLY A 363 -12.97 4.86 -1.12
CA GLY A 363 -12.29 3.92 -2.01
C GLY A 363 -12.31 2.48 -1.48
N GLY A 364 -11.13 1.86 -1.33
CA GLY A 364 -11.00 0.49 -0.85
C GLY A 364 -11.06 0.30 0.66
N LEU A 365 -11.08 1.37 1.47
CA LEU A 365 -11.10 1.25 2.93
C LEU A 365 -12.32 0.51 3.48
N PRO A 366 -13.55 0.63 2.91
CA PRO A 366 -14.70 -0.17 3.34
C PRO A 366 -14.55 -1.68 3.06
N VAL A 367 -13.66 -2.08 2.16
CA VAL A 367 -13.30 -3.50 1.95
C VAL A 367 -12.28 -3.95 2.99
N ALA A 368 -11.26 -3.12 3.23
CA ALA A 368 -10.19 -3.43 4.16
C ALA A 368 -10.66 -3.40 5.64
N VAL A 369 -11.63 -2.55 5.98
CA VAL A 369 -12.13 -2.35 7.37
C VAL A 369 -13.62 -2.71 7.46
N ARG A 370 -13.96 -3.66 8.30
CA ARG A 370 -15.35 -4.02 8.61
C ARG A 370 -15.86 -3.14 9.76
N ASP A 371 -16.76 -2.21 9.42
CA ASP A 371 -17.31 -1.27 10.39
C ASP A 371 -17.93 -1.96 11.61
N GLY A 372 -17.61 -1.46 12.81
CA GLY A 372 -18.05 -2.00 14.10
C GLY A 372 -17.43 -3.36 14.48
N VAL A 373 -16.67 -4.02 13.58
CA VAL A 373 -16.10 -5.37 13.79
C VAL A 373 -14.58 -5.34 13.87
N SER A 374 -13.92 -4.83 12.85
CA SER A 374 -12.45 -4.76 12.80
C SER A 374 -11.92 -3.32 12.96
N GLY A 375 -12.83 -2.36 13.03
CA GLY A 375 -12.56 -0.93 13.14
C GLY A 375 -13.84 -0.12 13.02
N PHE A 376 -13.69 1.17 12.76
CA PHE A 376 -14.79 2.08 12.48
C PHE A 376 -14.56 2.83 11.17
N LEU A 377 -15.62 2.96 10.38
CA LEU A 377 -15.64 3.81 9.20
C LEU A 377 -16.28 5.16 9.57
N VAL A 378 -15.66 6.24 9.11
CA VAL A 378 -16.10 7.61 9.34
C VAL A 378 -16.47 8.23 8.00
N ASP A 379 -17.69 8.76 7.89
CA ASP A 379 -18.10 9.52 6.72
C ASP A 379 -17.51 10.93 6.77
N GLY A 380 -16.66 11.25 5.81
CA GLY A 380 -15.97 12.53 5.72
C GLY A 380 -14.71 12.64 6.57
N HIS A 381 -14.31 13.90 6.83
CA HIS A 381 -12.99 14.22 7.39
C HIS A 381 -13.09 15.22 8.55
N ASP A 382 -14.27 15.35 9.21
CA ASP A 382 -14.42 16.19 10.39
C ASP A 382 -13.62 15.59 11.55
N PRO A 383 -12.61 16.30 12.11
CA PRO A 383 -11.84 15.83 13.24
C PRO A 383 -12.66 15.42 14.47
N ALA A 384 -13.84 16.03 14.66
CA ALA A 384 -14.73 15.69 15.77
C ALA A 384 -15.27 14.26 15.68
N ASP A 385 -15.53 13.77 14.46
CA ASP A 385 -16.01 12.40 14.24
C ASP A 385 -14.94 11.39 14.60
N TYR A 386 -13.70 11.64 14.21
CA TYR A 386 -12.56 10.81 14.60
C TYR A 386 -12.30 10.86 16.10
N ALA A 387 -12.44 12.04 16.73
CA ALA A 387 -12.31 12.20 18.18
C ALA A 387 -13.36 11.37 18.94
N ARG A 388 -14.60 11.34 18.49
CA ARG A 388 -15.66 10.48 19.06
C ARG A 388 -15.28 8.99 18.96
N MET A 389 -14.72 8.55 17.85
CA MET A 389 -14.26 7.17 17.71
C MET A 389 -13.07 6.87 18.62
N LEU A 390 -12.09 7.78 18.73
CA LEU A 390 -10.97 7.66 19.67
C LEU A 390 -11.44 7.57 21.12
N HIS A 391 -12.44 8.36 21.51
CA HIS A 391 -13.01 8.35 22.86
C HIS A 391 -13.59 6.98 23.27
N ARG A 392 -14.14 6.22 22.30
CA ARG A 392 -14.64 4.86 22.57
C ARG A 392 -13.55 3.90 23.07
N PHE A 393 -12.31 4.06 22.59
CA PHE A 393 -11.17 3.26 23.04
C PHE A 393 -10.67 3.63 24.43
N VAL A 394 -11.04 4.82 24.93
CA VAL A 394 -10.75 5.26 26.30
C VAL A 394 -11.82 4.75 27.27
N THR A 395 -13.08 4.84 26.89
CA THR A 395 -14.24 4.51 27.74
C THR A 395 -14.49 3.01 27.84
N ALA A 396 -13.99 2.21 26.89
CA ALA A 396 -14.10 0.76 26.88
C ALA A 396 -12.71 0.11 26.82
N PRO A 397 -12.03 -0.13 27.95
CA PRO A 397 -10.63 -0.58 28.01
C PRO A 397 -10.32 -1.83 27.18
N ASP A 398 -11.27 -2.79 27.12
CA ASP A 398 -11.08 -4.03 26.37
C ASP A 398 -11.44 -3.90 24.88
N LEU A 399 -11.98 -2.76 24.45
CA LEU A 399 -12.43 -2.60 23.07
C LEU A 399 -11.29 -2.82 22.07
N ALA A 400 -10.11 -2.26 22.34
CA ALA A 400 -8.96 -2.39 21.47
C ALA A 400 -8.48 -3.85 21.34
N ALA A 401 -8.58 -4.65 22.40
CA ALA A 401 -8.20 -6.07 22.36
C ALA A 401 -9.25 -6.90 21.61
N ARG A 402 -10.54 -6.76 21.96
CA ARG A 402 -11.62 -7.50 21.31
C ARG A 402 -11.74 -7.17 19.81
N MET A 403 -11.76 -5.89 19.47
CA MET A 403 -11.83 -5.44 18.08
C MET A 403 -10.56 -5.79 17.32
N GLY A 404 -9.38 -5.72 17.99
CA GLY A 404 -8.10 -6.13 17.42
C GLY A 404 -8.05 -7.62 17.11
N ALA A 405 -8.60 -8.47 17.96
CA ALA A 405 -8.73 -9.91 17.69
C ALA A 405 -9.64 -10.17 16.47
N SER A 406 -10.73 -9.42 16.33
CA SER A 406 -11.61 -9.50 15.15
C SER A 406 -10.91 -8.97 13.90
N ALA A 407 -10.11 -7.90 14.02
CA ALA A 407 -9.31 -7.33 12.96
C ALA A 407 -8.26 -8.33 12.45
N ALA A 408 -7.53 -8.99 13.35
CA ALA A 408 -6.55 -10.01 12.97
C ALA A 408 -7.19 -11.18 12.21
N ARG A 409 -8.37 -11.64 12.63
CA ARG A 409 -9.13 -12.68 11.88
C ARG A 409 -9.60 -12.19 10.52
N HIS A 410 -10.07 -10.94 10.43
CA HIS A 410 -10.48 -10.35 9.15
C HIS A 410 -9.31 -10.25 8.17
N ALA A 411 -8.14 -9.82 8.64
CA ALA A 411 -6.95 -9.69 7.81
C ALA A 411 -6.45 -11.02 7.21
N GLN A 412 -6.80 -12.17 7.80
CA GLN A 412 -6.47 -13.49 7.22
C GLN A 412 -7.10 -13.70 5.84
N SER A 413 -8.18 -12.99 5.51
CA SER A 413 -8.79 -13.04 4.17
C SER A 413 -7.97 -12.34 3.08
N PHE A 414 -6.92 -11.60 3.45
CA PHE A 414 -6.07 -10.81 2.54
C PHE A 414 -4.65 -11.37 2.46
N GLY A 415 -4.49 -12.68 2.22
CA GLY A 415 -3.16 -13.29 2.03
C GLY A 415 -2.59 -13.04 0.64
N TRP A 416 -1.27 -12.80 0.54
CA TRP A 416 -0.60 -12.65 -0.76
C TRP A 416 -0.65 -13.91 -1.62
N ASP A 417 -0.77 -15.08 -1.03
CA ASP A 417 -0.89 -16.33 -1.79
C ASP A 417 -2.18 -16.36 -2.60
N ALA A 418 -3.31 -15.92 -2.00
CA ALA A 418 -4.58 -15.79 -2.69
C ALA A 418 -4.52 -14.72 -3.79
N ALA A 419 -3.86 -13.58 -3.52
CA ALA A 419 -3.67 -12.52 -4.51
C ALA A 419 -2.82 -13.00 -5.70
N ALA A 420 -1.76 -13.77 -5.46
CA ALA A 420 -0.92 -14.33 -6.52
C ALA A 420 -1.67 -15.37 -7.35
N ALA A 421 -2.42 -16.28 -6.72
CA ALA A 421 -3.25 -17.25 -7.43
C ALA A 421 -4.29 -16.56 -8.32
N ALA A 422 -5.04 -15.58 -7.79
CA ALA A 422 -6.01 -14.82 -8.58
C ALA A 422 -5.34 -14.02 -9.72
N THR A 423 -4.13 -13.49 -9.49
CA THR A 423 -3.36 -12.81 -10.54
C THR A 423 -2.91 -13.80 -11.63
N ALA A 424 -2.50 -15.01 -11.26
CA ALA A 424 -2.14 -16.06 -12.22
C ALA A 424 -3.34 -16.47 -13.08
N ASP A 425 -4.55 -16.51 -12.53
CA ASP A 425 -5.79 -16.75 -13.28
C ASP A 425 -6.03 -15.64 -14.32
N VAL A 426 -5.80 -14.36 -13.94
CA VAL A 426 -5.89 -13.23 -14.88
C VAL A 426 -4.85 -13.37 -16.01
N TYR A 427 -3.63 -13.80 -15.69
CA TYR A 427 -2.60 -14.07 -16.70
C TYR A 427 -3.02 -15.19 -17.66
N GLY A 428 -3.55 -16.30 -17.12
CA GLY A 428 -4.07 -17.41 -17.90
C GLY A 428 -5.17 -16.97 -18.87
N ALA A 429 -6.11 -16.15 -18.41
CA ALA A 429 -7.18 -15.60 -19.24
C ALA A 429 -6.64 -14.69 -20.36
N ALA A 430 -5.68 -13.79 -20.05
CA ALA A 430 -5.06 -12.90 -21.03
C ALA A 430 -4.31 -13.69 -22.13
N LEU A 431 -3.56 -14.72 -21.73
CA LEU A 431 -2.84 -15.61 -22.65
C LEU A 431 -3.79 -16.41 -23.56
N HIS A 432 -4.87 -16.92 -22.99
CA HIS A 432 -5.86 -17.71 -23.75
C HIS A 432 -6.52 -16.86 -24.84
N GLU A 433 -6.98 -15.67 -24.50
CA GLU A 433 -7.62 -14.76 -25.47
C GLU A 433 -6.65 -14.29 -26.57
N ARG A 434 -5.39 -14.02 -26.21
CA ARG A 434 -4.39 -13.64 -27.21
C ARG A 434 -4.16 -14.75 -28.22
N ARG A 435 -4.05 -16.02 -27.76
CA ARG A 435 -3.93 -17.19 -28.64
C ARG A 435 -5.17 -17.38 -29.54
N GLY A 436 -6.34 -17.14 -29.00
CA GLY A 436 -7.60 -17.19 -29.78
C GLY A 436 -7.62 -16.16 -30.91
N ARG A 437 -7.24 -14.91 -30.63
CA ARG A 437 -7.15 -13.83 -31.64
C ARG A 437 -6.14 -14.15 -32.75
N LEU A 438 -4.96 -14.68 -32.41
CA LEU A 438 -3.96 -15.05 -33.40
C LEU A 438 -4.43 -16.19 -34.34
N ARG A 439 -5.21 -17.14 -33.84
CA ARG A 439 -5.79 -18.22 -34.67
C ARG A 439 -6.87 -17.71 -35.63
N SER A 440 -7.69 -16.73 -35.19
CA SER A 440 -8.76 -16.16 -36.01
C SER A 440 -8.25 -15.21 -37.12
N THR A 441 -7.03 -14.69 -37.02
CA THR A 441 -6.42 -13.83 -38.06
C THR A 441 -5.64 -14.59 -39.12
N HIS A 442 -5.42 -15.89 -38.93
CA HIS A 442 -4.66 -16.77 -39.87
C HIS A 442 -5.53 -17.90 -40.46
N GLY A 443 -6.80 -17.96 -40.17
CA GLY A 443 -7.80 -18.81 -40.77
C GLY A 443 -8.82 -18.00 -41.61
#